data_842425174b7638de30d67f9e425272e9
#
_entry.id   842425174b7638de30d67f9e425272e9
#
_cell.length_a   1.000
_cell.length_b   1.000
_cell.length_c   1.000
_cell.angle_alpha   90.00
_cell.angle_beta   90.00
_cell.angle_gamma   90.00
#
_symmetry.space_group_name_H-M   'P 1'
#
loop_
_entity.id
_entity.type
_entity.pdbx_description
1 polymer ?
#
loop_
_entity_poly.entity_id
_entity_poly.type
_entity_poly.pdbx_seq_one_letter_code
_entity_poly.pdbx_strand_id
1 'polypeptide(L)'
;INSIYMMPSEKPAPREFKIRNHLILILSERCTFNCSYCYAQKAHSKDVISWTSICKAVDAVMHSSGKIVRITFIGGGEPLVTYELIQKTVEYAKKISLQYQKKVIFSVTTNASLISENIAKWMSEHAFRVSVSFEILPTIQNFQRPLLDGRESFKLVDRGIESLLSVGIVPRFRATITNTNVALMSRMVQYVVDNYPSVKKLHFEPVSDNSQSLERFYREYMKHFIEAKELAKENGIQLSNSITTSMKQLKEVFCAGEFCIVPNGSFVACHRVSSVNDTHYASFKVCDGDKDYDFQDSILIGQTQVPLGKECECCFARWHCAGGCAYNRLSYNDRQMKAFCEFTKEMVKKTLEGQLNLEHA
;
A
#
# COMPACT_ATOMS: atom_id res chain seq x y z
N ILE A 1 -7.94 25.53 -23.27
CA ILE A 1 -7.08 24.86 -22.27
C ILE A 1 -7.46 25.32 -20.86
N ASN A 2 -7.71 26.64 -20.64
CA ASN A 2 -8.07 27.14 -19.30
C ASN A 2 -9.41 26.61 -18.76
N SER A 3 -10.36 26.21 -19.59
CA SER A 3 -11.66 25.71 -19.16
C SER A 3 -11.64 24.26 -18.60
N ILE A 4 -10.61 23.48 -18.92
CA ILE A 4 -10.48 22.09 -18.45
C ILE A 4 -9.95 22.02 -17.01
N TYR A 5 -9.27 23.09 -16.56
CA TYR A 5 -8.66 23.17 -15.24
C TYR A 5 -9.47 24.02 -14.25
N MET A 6 -10.72 24.33 -14.55
CA MET A 6 -11.56 25.02 -13.58
C MET A 6 -11.66 24.18 -12.32
N MET A 7 -11.23 24.76 -11.21
CA MET A 7 -11.53 24.22 -9.89
C MET A 7 -13.03 23.97 -9.81
N PRO A 8 -13.49 22.85 -9.24
CA PRO A 8 -14.90 22.71 -8.92
C PRO A 8 -15.32 23.97 -8.16
N SER A 9 -16.36 24.64 -8.62
CA SER A 9 -16.89 25.86 -7.96
C SER A 9 -17.38 25.57 -6.54
N GLU A 10 -17.57 24.29 -6.22
CA GLU A 10 -17.98 23.80 -4.91
C GLU A 10 -16.93 22.84 -4.36
N LYS A 11 -16.67 22.94 -3.07
CA LYS A 11 -15.90 21.92 -2.35
C LYS A 11 -16.59 20.58 -2.52
N PRO A 12 -15.84 19.49 -2.76
CA PRO A 12 -16.44 18.15 -2.70
C PRO A 12 -17.16 18.00 -1.36
N ALA A 13 -18.36 17.44 -1.40
CA ALA A 13 -19.12 17.20 -0.17
C ALA A 13 -18.23 16.51 0.87
N PRO A 14 -18.26 16.95 2.14
CA PRO A 14 -17.52 16.29 3.19
C PRO A 14 -17.86 14.82 3.16
N ARG A 15 -16.87 13.95 3.02
CA ARG A 15 -17.13 12.52 3.18
C ARG A 15 -17.54 12.30 4.61
N GLU A 16 -18.73 11.72 4.83
CA GLU A 16 -19.00 11.08 6.10
C GLU A 16 -17.94 9.99 6.31
N PHE A 17 -16.97 10.28 7.16
CA PHE A 17 -15.99 9.31 7.59
C PHE A 17 -16.67 8.36 8.56
N LYS A 18 -17.36 7.35 8.04
CA LYS A 18 -17.85 6.25 8.87
C LYS A 18 -16.67 5.38 9.28
N ILE A 19 -16.69 4.87 10.49
CA ILE A 19 -15.73 3.90 11.03
C ILE A 19 -15.34 2.94 9.92
N ARG A 20 -14.06 2.95 9.56
CA ARG A 20 -13.59 2.19 8.43
C ARG A 20 -13.72 0.72 8.75
N ASN A 21 -14.49 0.04 7.96
CA ASN A 21 -14.65 -1.40 7.98
C ASN A 21 -13.38 -2.13 7.47
N HIS A 22 -12.20 -1.54 7.70
CA HIS A 22 -10.92 -2.06 7.23
C HIS A 22 -9.89 -2.02 8.35
N LEU A 23 -9.56 -3.19 8.86
CA LEU A 23 -8.50 -3.43 9.83
C LEU A 23 -7.21 -3.82 9.10
N ILE A 24 -6.12 -3.18 9.46
CA ILE A 24 -4.77 -3.55 9.04
C ILE A 24 -4.03 -4.15 10.23
N LEU A 25 -3.50 -5.35 10.07
CA LEU A 25 -2.73 -6.06 11.08
C LEU A 25 -1.27 -6.16 10.65
N ILE A 26 -0.39 -5.54 11.41
CA ILE A 26 1.05 -5.75 11.34
C ILE A 26 1.41 -6.72 12.47
N LEU A 27 1.53 -8.00 12.11
CA LEU A 27 1.69 -9.06 13.09
C LEU A 27 3.10 -9.12 13.68
N SER A 28 4.11 -8.76 12.90
CA SER A 28 5.52 -8.80 13.29
C SER A 28 6.36 -7.90 12.38
N GLU A 29 7.52 -7.50 12.85
CA GLU A 29 8.53 -6.79 12.06
C GLU A 29 9.59 -7.73 11.48
N ARG A 30 9.51 -9.04 11.75
CA ARG A 30 10.42 -10.04 11.18
C ARG A 30 10.18 -10.18 9.68
N CYS A 31 11.27 -10.24 8.92
CA CYS A 31 11.21 -10.41 7.46
C CYS A 31 12.20 -11.48 7.01
N THR A 32 11.96 -12.04 5.84
CA THR A 32 12.88 -12.97 5.16
C THR A 32 13.83 -12.25 4.22
N PHE A 33 13.58 -10.95 3.93
CA PHE A 33 14.33 -10.14 2.96
C PHE A 33 15.04 -8.97 3.62
N ASN A 34 16.12 -8.51 2.95
CA ASN A 34 16.88 -7.31 3.27
C ASN A 34 16.76 -6.29 2.12
N CYS A 35 15.56 -5.78 1.85
CA CYS A 35 15.31 -4.87 0.74
C CYS A 35 16.04 -3.54 0.91
N SER A 36 16.77 -3.10 -0.11
CA SER A 36 17.62 -1.88 -0.08
C SER A 36 16.87 -0.58 0.20
N TYR A 37 15.57 -0.52 -0.12
CA TYR A 37 14.70 0.65 0.07
C TYR A 37 13.65 0.46 1.18
N CYS A 38 13.80 -0.55 2.03
CA CYS A 38 12.79 -0.85 3.05
C CYS A 38 12.69 0.26 4.08
N TYR A 39 11.52 0.89 4.16
CA TYR A 39 11.25 1.93 5.15
C TYR A 39 11.23 1.39 6.60
N ALA A 40 10.87 0.12 6.77
CA ALA A 40 10.80 -0.54 8.07
C ALA A 40 12.15 -1.11 8.55
N GLN A 41 13.19 -1.14 7.70
CA GLN A 41 14.47 -1.81 8.00
C GLN A 41 15.16 -1.30 9.27
N LYS A 42 15.04 0.00 9.56
CA LYS A 42 15.66 0.61 10.77
C LYS A 42 14.88 0.34 12.05
N ALA A 43 13.67 -0.18 11.91
CA ALA A 43 12.71 -0.34 13.00
C ALA A 43 12.45 -1.82 13.36
N HIS A 44 13.14 -2.76 12.71
CA HIS A 44 12.91 -4.18 12.90
C HIS A 44 13.15 -4.60 14.35
N SER A 45 12.07 -4.82 15.09
CA SER A 45 12.08 -5.55 16.35
C SER A 45 11.80 -7.04 16.11
N LYS A 46 12.00 -7.85 17.14
CA LYS A 46 11.60 -9.28 17.10
C LYS A 46 10.17 -9.48 17.61
N ASP A 47 9.46 -8.40 17.91
CA ASP A 47 8.15 -8.43 18.52
C ASP A 47 7.11 -9.06 17.59
N VAL A 48 6.21 -9.79 18.23
CA VAL A 48 5.03 -10.37 17.59
C VAL A 48 3.82 -9.87 18.37
N ILE A 49 2.80 -9.44 17.67
CA ILE A 49 1.57 -8.93 18.28
C ILE A 49 0.95 -9.99 19.20
N SER A 50 0.42 -9.56 20.35
CA SER A 50 -0.28 -10.44 21.27
C SER A 50 -1.62 -10.92 20.69
N TRP A 51 -2.01 -12.15 21.03
CA TRP A 51 -3.33 -12.67 20.64
C TRP A 51 -4.47 -11.79 21.16
N THR A 52 -4.36 -11.29 22.39
CA THR A 52 -5.32 -10.38 23.01
C THR A 52 -5.51 -9.11 22.20
N SER A 53 -4.42 -8.50 21.71
CA SER A 53 -4.49 -7.29 20.86
C SER A 53 -5.18 -7.57 19.52
N ILE A 54 -4.93 -8.75 18.92
CA ILE A 54 -5.62 -9.16 17.68
C ILE A 54 -7.12 -9.31 17.93
N CYS A 55 -7.52 -10.00 19.00
CA CYS A 55 -8.94 -10.17 19.33
C CYS A 55 -9.63 -8.82 19.52
N LYS A 56 -9.05 -7.93 20.34
CA LYS A 56 -9.58 -6.57 20.55
C LYS A 56 -9.75 -5.81 19.23
N ALA A 57 -8.75 -5.87 18.32
CA ALA A 57 -8.80 -5.18 17.04
C ALA A 57 -9.86 -5.77 16.10
N VAL A 58 -10.01 -7.11 16.07
CA VAL A 58 -11.05 -7.78 15.28
C VAL A 58 -12.43 -7.44 15.83
N ASP A 59 -12.63 -7.51 17.14
CA ASP A 59 -13.92 -7.16 17.78
C ASP A 59 -14.28 -5.71 17.47
N ALA A 60 -13.32 -4.80 17.60
CA ALA A 60 -13.52 -3.40 17.34
C ALA A 60 -13.97 -3.12 15.90
N VAL A 61 -13.29 -3.70 14.86
CA VAL A 61 -13.70 -3.51 13.46
C VAL A 61 -15.08 -4.12 13.16
N MET A 62 -15.51 -5.14 13.91
CA MET A 62 -16.85 -5.72 13.75
C MET A 62 -17.96 -4.78 14.20
N HIS A 63 -17.69 -3.79 15.04
CA HIS A 63 -18.65 -2.74 15.41
C HIS A 63 -18.85 -1.66 14.34
N SER A 64 -18.04 -1.66 13.25
CA SER A 64 -18.21 -0.73 12.13
C SER A 64 -19.62 -0.81 11.53
N SER A 65 -20.12 0.27 10.94
CA SER A 65 -21.48 0.32 10.38
C SER A 65 -21.67 -0.51 9.08
N GLY A 66 -20.60 -0.91 8.40
CA GLY A 66 -20.67 -1.62 7.13
C GLY A 66 -20.99 -3.11 7.27
N LYS A 67 -21.67 -3.69 6.29
CA LYS A 67 -21.92 -5.16 6.20
C LYS A 67 -20.69 -5.96 5.79
N ILE A 68 -19.66 -5.30 5.27
CA ILE A 68 -18.42 -5.93 4.81
C ILE A 68 -17.27 -5.37 5.64
N VAL A 69 -16.51 -6.26 6.27
CA VAL A 69 -15.27 -5.96 6.97
C VAL A 69 -14.09 -6.47 6.14
N ARG A 70 -13.03 -5.69 6.05
CA ARG A 70 -11.76 -6.11 5.44
C ARG A 70 -10.71 -6.26 6.52
N ILE A 71 -9.96 -7.36 6.48
CA ILE A 71 -8.79 -7.59 7.32
C ILE A 71 -7.60 -7.80 6.40
N THR A 72 -6.60 -6.94 6.53
CA THR A 72 -5.39 -6.98 5.69
C THR A 72 -4.17 -7.23 6.55
N PHE A 73 -3.41 -8.26 6.19
CA PHE A 73 -2.10 -8.56 6.77
C PHE A 73 -1.02 -7.91 5.90
N ILE A 74 -0.30 -6.93 6.44
CA ILE A 74 0.68 -6.15 5.67
C ILE A 74 1.66 -5.44 6.60
N GLY A 75 2.84 -5.14 6.10
CA GLY A 75 3.75 -4.17 6.69
C GLY A 75 4.63 -4.72 7.80
N GLY A 76 5.47 -3.85 8.34
CA GLY A 76 6.53 -4.22 9.27
C GLY A 76 7.56 -5.12 8.60
N GLY A 77 7.38 -6.43 8.74
CA GLY A 77 8.15 -7.46 8.06
C GLY A 77 7.36 -8.22 6.99
N GLU A 78 7.60 -9.52 6.90
CA GLU A 78 6.84 -10.43 6.06
C GLU A 78 5.71 -11.09 6.89
N PRO A 79 4.43 -10.87 6.55
CA PRO A 79 3.32 -11.42 7.34
C PRO A 79 3.34 -12.94 7.49
N LEU A 80 3.77 -13.66 6.47
CA LEU A 80 3.80 -15.12 6.49
C LEU A 80 4.85 -15.75 7.43
N VAL A 81 5.75 -14.96 7.99
CA VAL A 81 6.62 -15.40 9.10
C VAL A 81 5.79 -15.82 10.32
N THR A 82 4.59 -15.27 10.45
CA THR A 82 3.62 -15.59 11.52
C THR A 82 2.37 -16.28 10.95
N TYR A 83 2.55 -17.22 10.03
CA TYR A 83 1.43 -17.85 9.30
C TYR A 83 0.37 -18.48 10.22
N GLU A 84 0.79 -19.19 11.26
CA GLU A 84 -0.14 -19.79 12.25
C GLU A 84 -1.02 -18.73 12.94
N LEU A 85 -0.46 -17.55 13.18
CA LEU A 85 -1.23 -16.44 13.77
C LEU A 85 -2.24 -15.85 12.77
N ILE A 86 -1.89 -15.85 11.47
CA ILE A 86 -2.85 -15.50 10.41
C ILE A 86 -4.01 -16.47 10.38
N GLN A 87 -3.73 -17.78 10.40
CA GLN A 87 -4.76 -18.83 10.43
C GLN A 87 -5.71 -18.64 11.62
N LYS A 88 -5.14 -18.51 12.81
CA LYS A 88 -5.91 -18.30 14.05
C LYS A 88 -6.76 -17.01 13.99
N THR A 89 -6.23 -15.94 13.40
CA THR A 89 -6.96 -14.68 13.21
C THR A 89 -8.14 -14.85 12.24
N VAL A 90 -7.94 -15.57 11.15
CA VAL A 90 -8.99 -15.84 10.14
C VAL A 90 -10.14 -16.64 10.76
N GLU A 91 -9.84 -17.69 11.51
CA GLU A 91 -10.85 -18.50 12.21
C GLU A 91 -11.64 -17.67 13.22
N TYR A 92 -10.95 -16.88 14.03
CA TYR A 92 -11.57 -15.99 14.99
C TYR A 92 -12.48 -14.96 14.32
N ALA A 93 -11.95 -14.26 13.30
CA ALA A 93 -12.71 -13.25 12.57
C ALA A 93 -13.96 -13.82 11.88
N LYS A 94 -13.87 -15.02 11.31
CA LYS A 94 -15.03 -15.73 10.74
C LYS A 94 -16.06 -16.04 11.81
N LYS A 95 -15.66 -16.55 12.97
CA LYS A 95 -16.56 -16.85 14.10
C LYS A 95 -17.29 -15.59 14.57
N ILE A 96 -16.55 -14.50 14.83
CA ILE A 96 -17.14 -13.25 15.30
C ILE A 96 -18.05 -12.60 14.24
N SER A 97 -17.67 -12.68 12.97
CA SER A 97 -18.45 -12.08 11.88
C SER A 97 -19.88 -12.65 11.77
N LEU A 98 -20.09 -13.90 12.16
CA LEU A 98 -21.43 -14.51 12.20
C LEU A 98 -22.33 -13.82 13.24
N GLN A 99 -21.78 -13.46 14.41
CA GLN A 99 -22.52 -12.78 15.47
C GLN A 99 -22.96 -11.38 15.03
N TYR A 100 -22.15 -10.70 14.22
CA TYR A 100 -22.44 -9.36 13.69
C TYR A 100 -23.10 -9.38 12.30
N GLN A 101 -23.42 -10.56 11.75
CA GLN A 101 -24.00 -10.72 10.40
C GLN A 101 -23.21 -9.98 9.32
N LYS A 102 -21.88 -10.07 9.38
CA LYS A 102 -20.96 -9.40 8.45
C LYS A 102 -20.21 -10.39 7.57
N LYS A 103 -19.85 -9.92 6.37
CA LYS A 103 -18.93 -10.64 5.49
C LYS A 103 -17.51 -10.14 5.74
N VAL A 104 -16.56 -11.05 5.97
CA VAL A 104 -15.14 -10.70 6.06
C VAL A 104 -14.43 -10.99 4.75
N ILE A 105 -13.58 -10.05 4.33
CA ILE A 105 -12.67 -10.20 3.18
C ILE A 105 -11.26 -10.15 3.71
N PHE A 106 -10.49 -11.21 3.46
CA PHE A 106 -9.09 -11.28 3.84
C PHE A 106 -8.18 -10.87 2.68
N SER A 107 -7.11 -10.17 3.00
CA SER A 107 -6.05 -9.83 2.04
C SER A 107 -4.67 -9.87 2.71
N VAL A 108 -3.66 -10.13 1.91
CA VAL A 108 -2.27 -10.13 2.34
C VAL A 108 -1.39 -9.43 1.30
N THR A 109 -0.44 -8.65 1.80
CA THR A 109 0.69 -8.18 0.99
C THR A 109 1.94 -8.90 1.48
N THR A 110 2.55 -9.69 0.62
CA THR A 110 3.65 -10.59 0.95
C THR A 110 4.79 -10.47 -0.07
N ASN A 111 5.98 -10.87 0.31
CA ASN A 111 7.09 -11.06 -0.62
C ASN A 111 7.06 -12.44 -1.32
N ALA A 112 6.07 -13.26 -1.02
CA ALA A 112 5.81 -14.59 -1.56
C ALA A 112 6.89 -15.67 -1.28
N SER A 113 8.01 -15.36 -0.64
CA SER A 113 9.10 -16.33 -0.42
C SER A 113 8.72 -17.54 0.45
N LEU A 114 7.68 -17.40 1.26
CA LEU A 114 7.19 -18.44 2.17
C LEU A 114 5.93 -19.15 1.65
N ILE A 115 5.41 -18.76 0.49
CA ILE A 115 4.22 -19.40 -0.08
C ILE A 115 4.60 -20.78 -0.63
N SER A 116 4.09 -21.81 0.02
CA SER A 116 4.08 -23.20 -0.44
C SER A 116 2.73 -23.55 -1.05
N GLU A 117 2.62 -24.71 -1.73
CA GLU A 117 1.37 -25.22 -2.24
C GLU A 117 0.29 -25.34 -1.15
N ASN A 118 0.66 -25.80 0.04
CA ASN A 118 -0.27 -25.90 1.17
C ASN A 118 -0.79 -24.53 1.62
N ILE A 119 0.08 -23.53 1.70
CA ILE A 119 -0.30 -22.14 2.05
C ILE A 119 -1.19 -21.55 0.96
N ALA A 120 -0.83 -21.73 -0.31
CA ALA A 120 -1.63 -21.26 -1.44
C ALA A 120 -3.03 -21.90 -1.46
N LYS A 121 -3.13 -23.21 -1.25
CA LYS A 121 -4.40 -23.93 -1.14
C LYS A 121 -5.26 -23.37 0.01
N TRP A 122 -4.70 -23.23 1.19
CA TRP A 122 -5.40 -22.66 2.33
C TRP A 122 -5.88 -21.23 2.05
N MET A 123 -5.05 -20.38 1.41
CA MET A 123 -5.44 -19.05 1.00
C MET A 123 -6.60 -19.05 0.00
N SER A 124 -6.61 -20.00 -0.94
CA SER A 124 -7.72 -20.19 -1.91
C SER A 124 -9.02 -20.57 -1.20
N GLU A 125 -8.99 -21.54 -0.30
CA GLU A 125 -10.14 -21.98 0.51
C GLU A 125 -10.72 -20.83 1.38
N HIS A 126 -9.90 -19.86 1.73
CA HIS A 126 -10.30 -18.68 2.52
C HIS A 126 -10.49 -17.41 1.67
N ALA A 127 -10.52 -17.56 0.34
CA ALA A 127 -10.74 -16.50 -0.66
C ALA A 127 -9.86 -15.26 -0.43
N PHE A 128 -8.58 -15.47 -0.14
CA PHE A 128 -7.62 -14.39 0.06
C PHE A 128 -7.40 -13.57 -1.21
N ARG A 129 -7.32 -12.26 -1.04
CA ARG A 129 -6.78 -11.35 -2.06
C ARG A 129 -5.30 -11.16 -1.79
N VAL A 130 -4.46 -11.53 -2.76
CA VAL A 130 -3.02 -11.51 -2.59
C VAL A 130 -2.39 -10.39 -3.43
N SER A 131 -1.53 -9.60 -2.78
CA SER A 131 -0.61 -8.69 -3.45
C SER A 131 0.81 -9.18 -3.20
N VAL A 132 1.59 -9.35 -4.27
CA VAL A 132 2.98 -9.79 -4.16
C VAL A 132 3.90 -8.59 -4.40
N SER A 133 4.77 -8.34 -3.44
CA SER A 133 5.84 -7.36 -3.56
C SER A 133 6.97 -7.97 -4.40
N PHE A 134 7.06 -7.60 -5.68
CA PHE A 134 7.90 -8.25 -6.68
C PHE A 134 8.46 -7.25 -7.67
N GLU A 135 9.79 -7.24 -7.86
CA GLU A 135 10.46 -6.33 -8.80
C GLU A 135 10.48 -6.89 -10.23
N ILE A 136 9.77 -7.99 -10.47
CA ILE A 136 9.47 -8.60 -11.77
C ILE A 136 10.69 -9.16 -12.49
N LEU A 137 11.72 -8.36 -12.74
CA LEU A 137 12.93 -8.81 -13.45
C LEU A 137 13.87 -9.53 -12.46
N PRO A 138 14.41 -10.73 -12.82
CA PRO A 138 15.26 -11.52 -11.92
C PRO A 138 16.43 -10.75 -11.33
N THR A 139 17.17 -10.03 -12.17
CA THR A 139 18.33 -9.24 -11.73
C THR A 139 17.95 -8.12 -10.78
N ILE A 140 16.83 -7.44 -11.04
CA ILE A 140 16.33 -6.34 -10.19
C ILE A 140 15.79 -6.89 -8.88
N GLN A 141 15.03 -7.98 -8.92
CA GLN A 141 14.53 -8.64 -7.72
C GLN A 141 15.68 -9.04 -6.79
N ASN A 142 16.67 -9.73 -7.31
CA ASN A 142 17.83 -10.19 -6.54
C ASN A 142 18.66 -9.03 -5.98
N PHE A 143 18.81 -7.95 -6.72
CA PHE A 143 19.55 -6.76 -6.31
C PHE A 143 18.79 -5.92 -5.26
N GLN A 144 17.53 -5.61 -5.51
CA GLN A 144 16.74 -4.71 -4.64
C GLN A 144 16.15 -5.43 -3.42
N ARG A 145 15.91 -6.74 -3.54
CA ARG A 145 15.24 -7.55 -2.51
C ARG A 145 15.99 -8.86 -2.21
N PRO A 146 17.28 -8.82 -1.87
CA PRO A 146 18.00 -10.03 -1.48
C PRO A 146 17.39 -10.65 -0.21
N LEU A 147 17.67 -11.92 0.02
CA LEU A 147 17.40 -12.56 1.31
C LEU A 147 18.21 -11.89 2.43
N LEU A 148 17.86 -12.14 3.69
CA LEU A 148 18.59 -11.62 4.85
C LEU A 148 20.08 -11.98 4.84
N ASP A 149 20.43 -13.14 4.30
CA ASP A 149 21.81 -13.63 4.17
C ASP A 149 22.50 -13.20 2.87
N GLY A 150 21.85 -12.31 2.08
CA GLY A 150 22.37 -11.76 0.83
C GLY A 150 22.17 -12.65 -0.40
N ARG A 151 21.63 -13.87 -0.25
CA ARG A 151 21.35 -14.74 -1.40
C ARG A 151 20.22 -14.19 -2.28
N GLU A 152 20.17 -14.69 -3.51
CA GLU A 152 19.15 -14.37 -4.50
C GLU A 152 17.75 -14.81 -4.05
N SER A 153 16.76 -13.95 -4.26
CA SER A 153 15.38 -14.17 -3.85
C SER A 153 14.42 -14.53 -4.97
N PHE A 154 14.78 -14.23 -6.25
CA PHE A 154 13.85 -14.36 -7.37
C PHE A 154 13.19 -15.74 -7.45
N LYS A 155 13.98 -16.81 -7.44
CA LYS A 155 13.46 -18.18 -7.57
C LYS A 155 12.46 -18.58 -6.46
N LEU A 156 12.62 -18.02 -5.25
CA LEU A 156 11.69 -18.28 -4.15
C LEU A 156 10.37 -17.53 -4.36
N VAL A 157 10.44 -16.29 -4.81
CA VAL A 157 9.26 -15.48 -5.12
C VAL A 157 8.48 -16.08 -6.28
N ASP A 158 9.18 -16.46 -7.35
CA ASP A 158 8.63 -17.09 -8.55
C ASP A 158 7.85 -18.37 -8.21
N ARG A 159 8.46 -19.28 -7.45
CA ARG A 159 7.79 -20.49 -6.96
C ARG A 159 6.54 -20.17 -6.13
N GLY A 160 6.60 -19.16 -5.27
CA GLY A 160 5.44 -18.73 -4.49
C GLY A 160 4.31 -18.18 -5.38
N ILE A 161 4.65 -17.46 -6.45
CA ILE A 161 3.69 -16.98 -7.44
C ILE A 161 3.07 -18.15 -8.21
N GLU A 162 3.88 -19.12 -8.66
CA GLU A 162 3.39 -20.34 -9.34
C GLU A 162 2.42 -21.11 -8.44
N SER A 163 2.74 -21.27 -7.14
CA SER A 163 1.85 -21.91 -6.17
C SER A 163 0.50 -21.18 -6.03
N LEU A 164 0.49 -19.86 -6.07
CA LEU A 164 -0.77 -19.08 -6.06
C LEU A 164 -1.58 -19.32 -7.34
N LEU A 165 -0.92 -19.23 -8.49
CA LEU A 165 -1.56 -19.39 -9.79
C LEU A 165 -2.14 -20.80 -9.97
N SER A 166 -1.46 -21.85 -9.47
CA SER A 166 -1.91 -23.26 -9.57
C SER A 166 -3.23 -23.52 -8.85
N VAL A 167 -3.57 -22.70 -7.82
CA VAL A 167 -4.84 -22.78 -7.09
C VAL A 167 -5.87 -21.71 -7.49
N GLY A 168 -5.63 -21.02 -8.62
CA GLY A 168 -6.52 -19.98 -9.15
C GLY A 168 -6.45 -18.62 -8.47
N ILE A 169 -5.48 -18.37 -7.59
CA ILE A 169 -5.24 -17.04 -7.04
C ILE A 169 -4.35 -16.27 -8.00
N VAL A 170 -4.91 -15.26 -8.68
CA VAL A 170 -4.15 -14.34 -9.51
C VAL A 170 -3.75 -13.11 -8.67
N PRO A 171 -2.47 -12.97 -8.30
CA PRO A 171 -2.04 -11.88 -7.45
C PRO A 171 -1.95 -10.55 -8.21
N ARG A 172 -1.98 -9.43 -7.46
CA ARG A 172 -1.48 -8.15 -7.96
C ARG A 172 0.01 -8.08 -7.72
N PHE A 173 0.80 -7.68 -8.71
CA PHE A 173 2.22 -7.37 -8.48
C PHE A 173 2.43 -5.91 -8.10
N ARG A 174 3.30 -5.70 -7.13
CA ARG A 174 3.73 -4.38 -6.67
C ARG A 174 5.24 -4.28 -6.75
N ALA A 175 5.73 -3.39 -7.61
CA ALA A 175 7.16 -3.08 -7.72
C ALA A 175 7.46 -1.69 -7.16
N THR A 176 8.60 -1.56 -6.50
CA THR A 176 9.13 -0.27 -6.06
C THR A 176 10.10 0.23 -7.13
N ILE A 177 9.77 1.36 -7.71
CA ILE A 177 10.59 1.97 -8.74
C ILE A 177 11.63 2.88 -8.10
N THR A 178 12.89 2.58 -8.39
CA THR A 178 14.08 3.30 -7.95
C THR A 178 14.88 3.78 -9.18
N ASN A 179 15.99 4.48 -8.97
CA ASN A 179 16.90 4.82 -10.08
C ASN A 179 17.45 3.59 -10.80
N THR A 180 17.48 2.43 -10.15
CA THR A 180 18.03 1.19 -10.73
C THR A 180 17.11 0.59 -11.80
N ASN A 181 15.79 0.71 -11.64
CA ASN A 181 14.81 0.06 -12.51
C ASN A 181 13.85 1.03 -13.22
N VAL A 182 13.98 2.34 -13.00
CA VAL A 182 13.09 3.34 -13.60
C VAL A 182 13.02 3.25 -15.12
N ALA A 183 14.13 3.05 -15.81
CA ALA A 183 14.19 2.89 -17.26
C ALA A 183 13.75 1.50 -17.77
N LEU A 184 13.46 0.58 -16.86
CA LEU A 184 13.11 -0.80 -17.18
C LEU A 184 11.61 -1.08 -17.07
N MET A 185 10.76 -0.08 -16.79
CA MET A 185 9.33 -0.31 -16.53
C MET A 185 8.61 -1.00 -17.70
N SER A 186 8.85 -0.61 -18.96
CA SER A 186 8.27 -1.30 -20.13
C SER A 186 8.76 -2.74 -20.24
N ARG A 187 10.05 -2.99 -19.94
CA ARG A 187 10.59 -4.35 -19.89
C ARG A 187 9.97 -5.19 -18.78
N MET A 188 9.66 -4.58 -17.62
CA MET A 188 8.95 -5.25 -16.54
C MET A 188 7.53 -5.64 -16.97
N VAL A 189 6.82 -4.75 -17.68
CA VAL A 189 5.49 -5.08 -18.23
C VAL A 189 5.59 -6.24 -19.23
N GLN A 190 6.54 -6.18 -20.18
CA GLN A 190 6.74 -7.24 -21.17
C GLN A 190 7.05 -8.58 -20.50
N TYR A 191 7.90 -8.58 -19.47
CA TYR A 191 8.22 -9.79 -18.72
C TYR A 191 6.97 -10.42 -18.09
N VAL A 192 6.04 -9.60 -17.58
CA VAL A 192 4.76 -10.12 -17.04
C VAL A 192 3.90 -10.70 -18.16
N VAL A 193 3.84 -10.07 -19.33
CA VAL A 193 3.11 -10.60 -20.50
C VAL A 193 3.62 -11.98 -20.87
N ASP A 194 4.94 -12.15 -20.91
CA ASP A 194 5.58 -13.38 -21.37
C ASP A 194 5.54 -14.52 -20.33
N ASN A 195 5.68 -14.19 -19.04
CA ASN A 195 5.89 -15.21 -18.00
C ASN A 195 4.69 -15.40 -17.05
N TYR A 196 3.82 -14.39 -16.91
CA TYR A 196 2.66 -14.41 -16.02
C TYR A 196 1.39 -13.90 -16.72
N PRO A 197 0.93 -14.50 -17.83
CA PRO A 197 -0.11 -13.94 -18.69
C PRO A 197 -1.47 -13.79 -18.03
N SER A 198 -1.74 -14.51 -16.94
CA SER A 198 -2.95 -14.36 -16.13
C SER A 198 -2.94 -13.12 -15.22
N VAL A 199 -1.76 -12.55 -14.92
CA VAL A 199 -1.63 -11.37 -14.06
C VAL A 199 -2.01 -10.13 -14.84
N LYS A 200 -3.08 -9.43 -14.40
CA LYS A 200 -3.65 -8.26 -15.08
C LYS A 200 -3.59 -6.98 -14.24
N LYS A 201 -2.95 -7.01 -13.06
CA LYS A 201 -2.85 -5.82 -12.19
C LYS A 201 -1.42 -5.60 -11.71
N LEU A 202 -0.83 -4.49 -12.17
CA LEU A 202 0.49 -4.03 -11.76
C LEU A 202 0.39 -2.71 -11.01
N HIS A 203 1.25 -2.52 -10.02
CA HIS A 203 1.38 -1.28 -9.29
C HIS A 203 2.86 -0.91 -9.18
N PHE A 204 3.26 0.14 -9.87
CA PHE A 204 4.62 0.66 -9.87
C PHE A 204 4.68 1.91 -9.00
N GLU A 205 5.19 1.78 -7.78
CA GLU A 205 5.26 2.89 -6.84
C GLU A 205 6.65 3.51 -6.84
N PRO A 206 6.78 4.83 -7.04
CA PRO A 206 8.08 5.49 -6.89
C PRO A 206 8.58 5.36 -5.45
N VAL A 207 9.87 5.06 -5.30
CA VAL A 207 10.49 4.98 -3.98
C VAL A 207 10.35 6.31 -3.23
N SER A 208 10.01 6.22 -1.95
CA SER A 208 10.04 7.36 -1.03
C SER A 208 11.40 7.38 -0.34
N ASP A 209 12.41 7.92 -1.00
CA ASP A 209 13.78 8.00 -0.48
C ASP A 209 14.22 9.46 -0.36
N ASN A 210 14.78 9.79 0.80
CA ASN A 210 15.25 11.14 1.11
C ASN A 210 16.66 11.44 0.59
N SER A 211 17.38 10.42 0.04
CA SER A 211 18.80 10.50 -0.32
C SER A 211 19.07 10.96 -1.75
N GLN A 212 18.04 11.10 -2.62
CA GLN A 212 18.22 11.28 -4.06
C GLN A 212 17.74 12.65 -4.57
N SER A 213 18.26 13.07 -5.74
CA SER A 213 17.67 14.18 -6.51
C SER A 213 16.30 13.76 -7.05
N LEU A 214 15.25 13.98 -6.26
CA LEU A 214 13.88 13.59 -6.59
C LEU A 214 13.38 14.23 -7.89
N GLU A 215 13.81 15.44 -8.23
CA GLU A 215 13.40 16.14 -9.45
C GLU A 215 13.78 15.37 -10.72
N ARG A 216 15.02 14.89 -10.79
CA ARG A 216 15.48 14.07 -11.91
C ARG A 216 14.77 12.71 -11.93
N PHE A 217 14.69 12.07 -10.78
CA PHE A 217 14.04 10.77 -10.65
C PHE A 217 12.58 10.82 -11.10
N TYR A 218 11.81 11.82 -10.66
CA TYR A 218 10.40 11.95 -11.04
C TYR A 218 10.18 12.24 -12.52
N ARG A 219 11.09 12.98 -13.18
CA ARG A 219 11.03 13.16 -14.64
C ARG A 219 11.25 11.86 -15.39
N GLU A 220 12.26 11.07 -15.02
CA GLU A 220 12.53 9.76 -15.61
C GLU A 220 11.36 8.80 -15.31
N TYR A 221 10.87 8.79 -14.07
CA TYR A 221 9.72 7.99 -13.69
C TYR A 221 8.50 8.31 -14.57
N MET A 222 8.16 9.58 -14.74
CA MET A 222 7.02 10.00 -15.55
C MET A 222 7.13 9.49 -16.99
N LYS A 223 8.28 9.73 -17.61
CA LYS A 223 8.55 9.30 -18.98
C LYS A 223 8.31 7.80 -19.15
N HIS A 224 9.01 7.00 -18.37
CA HIS A 224 8.95 5.54 -18.51
C HIS A 224 7.66 4.92 -17.97
N PHE A 225 6.99 5.58 -17.05
CA PHE A 225 5.67 5.13 -16.56
C PHE A 225 4.60 5.28 -17.65
N ILE A 226 4.62 6.35 -18.44
CA ILE A 226 3.69 6.56 -19.55
C ILE A 226 3.92 5.47 -20.61
N GLU A 227 5.16 5.27 -21.05
CA GLU A 227 5.52 4.23 -22.02
C GLU A 227 5.07 2.83 -21.54
N ALA A 228 5.37 2.50 -20.29
CA ALA A 228 4.98 1.21 -19.69
C ALA A 228 3.46 1.06 -19.57
N LYS A 229 2.73 2.16 -19.30
CA LYS A 229 1.28 2.14 -19.18
C LYS A 229 0.59 1.91 -20.52
N GLU A 230 1.10 2.48 -21.60
CA GLU A 230 0.62 2.22 -22.97
C GLU A 230 0.80 0.75 -23.33
N LEU A 231 2.02 0.21 -23.15
CA LEU A 231 2.29 -1.21 -23.37
C LEU A 231 1.41 -2.13 -22.51
N ALA A 232 1.22 -1.78 -21.24
CA ALA A 232 0.34 -2.54 -20.34
C ALA A 232 -1.10 -2.56 -20.85
N LYS A 233 -1.61 -1.41 -21.32
CA LYS A 233 -2.97 -1.27 -21.88
C LYS A 233 -3.16 -2.15 -23.12
N GLU A 234 -2.20 -2.14 -24.04
CA GLU A 234 -2.21 -2.97 -25.26
C GLU A 234 -2.32 -4.48 -24.93
N ASN A 235 -1.80 -4.90 -23.77
CA ASN A 235 -1.81 -6.28 -23.29
C ASN A 235 -2.92 -6.57 -22.25
N GLY A 236 -3.89 -5.67 -22.08
CA GLY A 236 -4.98 -5.82 -21.13
C GLY A 236 -4.53 -5.84 -19.66
N ILE A 237 -3.40 -5.19 -19.35
CA ILE A 237 -2.85 -5.07 -18.00
C ILE A 237 -3.16 -3.69 -17.45
N GLN A 238 -3.72 -3.65 -16.25
CA GLN A 238 -3.95 -2.44 -15.50
C GLN A 238 -2.68 -2.02 -14.74
N LEU A 239 -1.95 -1.03 -15.25
CA LEU A 239 -0.80 -0.43 -14.56
C LEU A 239 -1.23 0.82 -13.79
N SER A 240 -0.90 0.89 -12.50
CA SER A 240 -1.26 1.98 -11.59
C SER A 240 -0.09 2.39 -10.70
N ASN A 241 -0.22 3.56 -10.10
CA ASN A 241 0.54 4.01 -8.92
C ASN A 241 -0.39 4.74 -7.94
N SER A 242 0.13 5.20 -6.81
CA SER A 242 -0.68 5.88 -5.79
C SER A 242 -1.37 7.14 -6.32
N ILE A 243 -0.71 7.92 -7.20
CA ILE A 243 -1.28 9.15 -7.77
C ILE A 243 -2.42 8.82 -8.74
N THR A 244 -2.22 7.93 -9.70
CA THR A 244 -3.26 7.54 -10.66
C THR A 244 -4.46 6.90 -9.96
N THR A 245 -4.23 6.15 -8.88
CA THR A 245 -5.31 5.61 -8.05
C THR A 245 -6.04 6.72 -7.30
N SER A 246 -5.31 7.72 -6.81
CA SER A 246 -5.88 8.88 -6.10
C SER A 246 -6.80 9.72 -6.98
N MET A 247 -6.53 9.81 -8.27
CA MET A 247 -7.29 10.63 -9.21
C MET A 247 -8.71 10.14 -9.51
N LYS A 248 -9.02 8.90 -9.18
CA LYS A 248 -10.37 8.33 -9.37
C LYS A 248 -11.46 9.05 -8.57
N GLN A 249 -11.11 9.88 -7.61
CA GLN A 249 -12.05 10.57 -6.72
C GLN A 249 -11.51 11.93 -6.28
N LEU A 250 -12.38 12.94 -6.24
CA LEU A 250 -12.08 14.20 -5.57
C LEU A 250 -12.13 14.00 -4.03
N LYS A 251 -11.23 14.63 -3.30
CA LYS A 251 -11.12 14.46 -1.84
C LYS A 251 -10.50 15.69 -1.17
N GLU A 252 -10.94 15.96 0.03
CA GLU A 252 -10.38 17.03 0.87
C GLU A 252 -9.08 16.61 1.55
N VAL A 253 -8.96 15.33 1.89
CA VAL A 253 -7.81 14.75 2.58
C VAL A 253 -7.31 13.54 1.79
N PHE A 254 -6.00 13.46 1.55
CA PHE A 254 -5.39 12.36 0.78
C PHE A 254 -5.66 11.00 1.43
N CYS A 255 -5.37 10.90 2.70
CA CYS A 255 -5.63 9.73 3.53
C CYS A 255 -6.22 10.20 4.86
N ALA A 256 -7.40 9.73 5.21
CA ALA A 256 -8.05 10.05 6.47
C ALA A 256 -7.56 9.16 7.63
N GLY A 257 -6.41 8.51 7.46
CA GLY A 257 -5.87 7.53 8.39
C GLY A 257 -6.34 6.11 8.11
N GLU A 258 -5.72 5.16 8.76
CA GLU A 258 -5.98 3.73 8.67
C GLU A 258 -6.19 3.18 10.08
N PHE A 259 -7.04 2.18 10.21
CA PHE A 259 -7.12 1.41 11.45
C PHE A 259 -6.06 0.31 11.40
N CYS A 260 -4.90 0.61 11.95
CA CYS A 260 -3.74 -0.26 11.90
C CYS A 260 -3.23 -0.59 13.30
N ILE A 261 -3.05 -1.87 13.59
CA ILE A 261 -2.49 -2.35 14.85
C ILE A 261 -1.08 -2.86 14.59
N VAL A 262 -0.13 -2.40 15.41
CA VAL A 262 1.29 -2.74 15.31
C VAL A 262 1.71 -3.77 16.37
N PRO A 263 2.92 -4.38 16.28
CA PRO A 263 3.31 -5.51 17.12
C PRO A 263 3.24 -5.29 18.65
N ASN A 264 3.45 -4.07 19.13
CA ASN A 264 3.30 -3.74 20.55
C ASN A 264 1.81 -3.58 20.99
N GLY A 265 0.86 -3.83 20.09
CA GLY A 265 -0.58 -3.70 20.35
C GLY A 265 -1.14 -2.29 20.17
N SER A 266 -0.31 -1.28 19.94
CA SER A 266 -0.80 0.09 19.75
C SER A 266 -1.57 0.24 18.44
N PHE A 267 -2.56 1.13 18.46
CA PHE A 267 -3.26 1.58 17.27
C PHE A 267 -2.54 2.79 16.66
N VAL A 268 -2.25 2.70 15.37
CA VAL A 268 -1.65 3.78 14.57
C VAL A 268 -2.50 4.09 13.33
N ALA A 269 -2.47 5.35 12.91
CA ALA A 269 -3.26 5.82 11.76
C ALA A 269 -2.58 5.62 10.40
N CYS A 270 -1.43 4.93 10.34
CA CYS A 270 -0.67 4.70 9.11
C CYS A 270 0.14 3.40 9.20
N HIS A 271 -0.05 2.48 8.26
CA HIS A 271 0.69 1.21 8.22
C HIS A 271 2.19 1.34 7.91
N ARG A 272 2.64 2.50 7.42
CA ARG A 272 4.08 2.78 7.26
C ARG A 272 4.79 2.93 8.60
N VAL A 273 4.04 3.32 9.62
CA VAL A 273 4.52 3.42 11.00
C VAL A 273 4.28 2.06 11.67
N SER A 274 5.19 1.12 11.40
CA SER A 274 5.03 -0.28 11.85
C SER A 274 5.68 -0.57 13.20
N SER A 275 6.45 0.38 13.74
CA SER A 275 7.24 0.22 14.96
C SER A 275 7.23 1.46 15.82
N VAL A 276 7.39 1.27 17.13
CA VAL A 276 7.65 2.37 18.09
C VAL A 276 8.97 3.11 17.82
N ASN A 277 9.88 2.47 17.08
CA ASN A 277 11.17 3.05 16.69
C ASN A 277 11.08 3.91 15.41
N ASP A 278 9.91 4.00 14.76
CA ASP A 278 9.71 4.89 13.63
C ASP A 278 9.75 6.35 14.08
N THR A 279 10.46 7.20 13.33
CA THR A 279 10.62 8.63 13.65
C THR A 279 9.30 9.39 13.74
N HIS A 280 8.27 8.89 13.06
CA HIS A 280 6.94 9.50 13.03
C HIS A 280 5.92 8.77 13.90
N TYR A 281 6.36 7.80 14.71
CA TYR A 281 5.45 7.01 15.54
C TYR A 281 4.51 7.88 16.40
N ALA A 282 5.06 8.84 17.11
CA ALA A 282 4.26 9.74 17.96
C ALA A 282 3.21 10.54 17.17
N SER A 283 3.50 10.89 15.91
CA SER A 283 2.59 11.65 15.05
C SER A 283 1.42 10.82 14.51
N PHE A 284 1.54 9.50 14.47
CA PHE A 284 0.51 8.60 13.94
C PHE A 284 -0.08 7.66 15.00
N LYS A 285 0.47 7.63 16.21
CA LYS A 285 -0.09 6.86 17.32
C LYS A 285 -1.43 7.43 17.74
N VAL A 286 -2.45 6.58 17.82
CA VAL A 286 -3.80 6.94 18.26
C VAL A 286 -4.02 6.54 19.73
N CYS A 287 -3.74 5.29 20.07
CA CYS A 287 -3.82 4.81 21.45
C CYS A 287 -2.88 3.62 21.71
N ASP A 288 -2.66 3.34 22.98
CA ASP A 288 -1.91 2.17 23.45
C ASP A 288 -2.76 0.89 23.41
N GLY A 289 -2.09 -0.26 23.27
CA GLY A 289 -2.77 -1.54 23.11
C GLY A 289 -3.50 -2.10 24.35
N ASP A 290 -3.28 -1.50 25.51
CA ASP A 290 -3.99 -1.82 26.76
C ASP A 290 -5.34 -1.10 26.88
N LYS A 291 -5.55 -0.05 26.07
CA LYS A 291 -6.81 0.69 26.01
C LYS A 291 -7.78 0.06 25.02
N ASP A 292 -9.07 0.34 25.21
CA ASP A 292 -10.07 0.01 24.20
C ASP A 292 -9.84 0.88 22.96
N TYR A 293 -9.92 0.25 21.79
CA TYR A 293 -9.77 0.97 20.54
C TYR A 293 -11.01 1.83 20.28
N ASP A 294 -10.83 3.15 20.39
CA ASP A 294 -11.88 4.10 20.03
C ASP A 294 -11.73 4.50 18.56
N PHE A 295 -12.76 4.24 17.79
CA PHE A 295 -12.84 4.50 16.36
C PHE A 295 -13.48 5.84 16.02
N GLN A 296 -13.34 6.85 16.83
CA GLN A 296 -13.84 8.17 16.47
C GLN A 296 -13.10 8.69 15.24
N ASP A 297 -13.82 8.81 14.14
CA ASP A 297 -13.28 9.26 12.86
C ASP A 297 -12.54 10.60 12.95
N SER A 298 -12.99 11.47 13.86
CA SER A 298 -12.35 12.75 14.15
C SER A 298 -10.89 12.62 14.64
N ILE A 299 -10.59 11.55 15.40
CA ILE A 299 -9.22 11.29 15.91
C ILE A 299 -8.31 10.89 14.75
N LEU A 300 -8.77 9.97 13.88
CA LEU A 300 -8.01 9.54 12.71
C LEU A 300 -7.71 10.69 11.76
N ILE A 301 -8.70 11.54 11.50
CA ILE A 301 -8.55 12.72 10.67
C ILE A 301 -7.54 13.68 11.31
N GLY A 302 -7.68 13.98 12.60
CA GLY A 302 -6.77 14.86 13.32
C GLY A 302 -5.31 14.41 13.26
N GLN A 303 -5.07 13.11 13.45
CA GLN A 303 -3.72 12.52 13.43
C GLN A 303 -3.07 12.55 12.03
N THR A 304 -3.87 12.54 10.96
CA THR A 304 -3.35 12.56 9.59
C THR A 304 -3.39 13.94 8.93
N GLN A 305 -3.94 14.95 9.59
CA GLN A 305 -3.97 16.33 9.09
C GLN A 305 -2.64 17.03 9.34
N VAL A 306 -1.70 16.87 8.42
CA VAL A 306 -0.58 17.80 8.31
C VAL A 306 -1.10 19.04 7.56
N PRO A 307 -0.95 20.25 8.12
CA PRO A 307 -1.47 21.48 7.52
C PRO A 307 -1.05 21.64 6.06
N LEU A 308 -2.00 22.01 5.21
CA LEU A 308 -1.70 22.28 3.81
C LEU A 308 -0.89 23.56 3.69
N GLY A 309 0.11 23.57 2.80
CA GLY A 309 0.83 24.80 2.45
C GLY A 309 -0.10 25.79 1.73
N LYS A 310 0.19 27.11 1.83
CA LYS A 310 -0.58 28.15 1.13
C LYS A 310 -0.66 27.93 -0.38
N GLU A 311 0.37 27.34 -0.97
CA GLU A 311 0.43 26.98 -2.39
C GLU A 311 -0.63 25.94 -2.81
N CYS A 312 -1.21 25.20 -1.86
CA CYS A 312 -2.29 24.26 -2.13
C CYS A 312 -3.65 24.96 -2.32
N GLU A 313 -3.84 26.17 -1.84
CA GLU A 313 -5.12 26.87 -1.88
C GLU A 313 -5.58 27.16 -3.31
N CYS A 314 -4.66 27.57 -4.19
CA CYS A 314 -4.89 27.86 -5.59
C CYS A 314 -4.40 26.75 -6.54
N CYS A 315 -4.05 25.57 -6.04
CA CYS A 315 -3.50 24.49 -6.85
C CYS A 315 -4.61 23.74 -7.60
N PHE A 316 -4.50 23.65 -8.93
CA PHE A 316 -5.49 22.91 -9.74
C PHE A 316 -5.58 21.43 -9.40
N ALA A 317 -4.49 20.82 -8.88
CA ALA A 317 -4.45 19.43 -8.47
C ALA A 317 -4.98 19.21 -7.04
N ARG A 318 -5.42 20.26 -6.33
CA ARG A 318 -5.77 20.22 -4.91
C ARG A 318 -6.70 19.08 -4.55
N TRP A 319 -7.80 18.91 -5.30
CA TRP A 319 -8.84 17.94 -4.98
C TRP A 319 -8.49 16.49 -5.35
N HIS A 320 -7.51 16.30 -6.23
CA HIS A 320 -6.97 14.98 -6.55
C HIS A 320 -5.81 14.60 -5.63
N CYS A 321 -4.90 15.55 -5.39
CA CYS A 321 -3.74 15.37 -4.53
C CYS A 321 -4.11 15.44 -3.04
N ALA A 322 -5.04 16.32 -2.68
CA ALA A 322 -5.47 16.58 -1.30
C ALA A 322 -4.30 16.74 -0.31
N GLY A 323 -3.24 17.45 -0.74
CA GLY A 323 -2.02 17.68 0.02
C GLY A 323 -1.03 16.53 0.06
N GLY A 324 -1.32 15.40 -0.56
CA GLY A 324 -0.45 14.22 -0.60
C GLY A 324 -0.40 13.44 0.72
N CYS A 325 0.49 12.45 0.76
CA CYS A 325 0.66 11.57 1.91
C CYS A 325 1.22 12.33 3.13
N ALA A 326 0.54 12.26 4.27
CA ALA A 326 0.97 12.91 5.51
C ALA A 326 2.35 12.41 5.98
N TYR A 327 2.63 11.11 5.84
CA TYR A 327 3.95 10.56 6.16
C TYR A 327 5.06 11.19 5.30
N ASN A 328 4.84 11.34 3.98
CA ASN A 328 5.82 11.98 3.10
C ASN A 328 6.02 13.46 3.48
N ARG A 329 4.96 14.16 3.83
CA ARG A 329 5.04 15.57 4.25
C ARG A 329 5.85 15.78 5.53
N LEU A 330 5.84 14.82 6.43
CA LEU A 330 6.68 14.85 7.65
C LEU A 330 8.12 14.43 7.38
N SER A 331 8.33 13.60 6.35
CA SER A 331 9.64 13.02 6.02
C SER A 331 10.47 13.86 5.05
N TYR A 332 9.81 14.62 4.16
CA TYR A 332 10.47 15.38 3.10
C TYR A 332 10.84 16.77 3.57
N ASN A 333 12.03 17.25 3.18
CA ASN A 333 12.36 18.66 3.26
C ASN A 333 11.65 19.48 2.17
N ASP A 334 11.74 20.82 2.23
CA ASP A 334 11.04 21.72 1.30
C ASP A 334 11.36 21.46 -0.17
N ARG A 335 12.62 21.18 -0.50
CA ARG A 335 13.04 20.88 -1.87
C ARG A 335 12.41 19.58 -2.36
N GLN A 336 12.40 18.55 -1.54
CA GLN A 336 11.80 17.24 -1.86
C GLN A 336 10.29 17.36 -1.99
N MET A 337 9.65 18.12 -1.08
CA MET A 337 8.21 18.38 -1.17
C MET A 337 7.84 19.13 -2.45
N LYS A 338 8.64 20.13 -2.85
CA LYS A 338 8.45 20.87 -4.10
C LYS A 338 8.54 19.91 -5.31
N ALA A 339 9.57 19.07 -5.37
CA ALA A 339 9.73 18.08 -6.44
C ALA A 339 8.54 17.10 -6.51
N PHE A 340 8.07 16.63 -5.35
CA PHE A 340 6.89 15.77 -5.26
C PHE A 340 5.61 16.48 -5.71
N CYS A 341 5.43 17.75 -5.35
CA CYS A 341 4.29 18.56 -5.80
C CYS A 341 4.29 18.74 -7.32
N GLU A 342 5.44 19.08 -7.92
CA GLU A 342 5.59 19.23 -9.37
C GLU A 342 5.30 17.92 -10.10
N PHE A 343 5.84 16.81 -9.62
CA PHE A 343 5.56 15.48 -10.14
C PHE A 343 4.05 15.16 -10.08
N THR A 344 3.42 15.41 -8.94
CA THR A 344 1.98 15.14 -8.77
C THR A 344 1.13 16.01 -9.70
N LYS A 345 1.44 17.29 -9.84
CA LYS A 345 0.76 18.21 -10.77
C LYS A 345 0.87 17.72 -12.21
N GLU A 346 2.06 17.31 -12.64
CA GLU A 346 2.26 16.81 -14.00
C GLU A 346 1.52 15.51 -14.25
N MET A 347 1.51 14.57 -13.29
CA MET A 347 0.71 13.34 -13.35
C MET A 347 -0.80 13.64 -13.49
N VAL A 348 -1.31 14.58 -12.69
CA VAL A 348 -2.72 15.01 -12.76
C VAL A 348 -3.01 15.63 -14.13
N LYS A 349 -2.16 16.54 -14.61
CA LYS A 349 -2.29 17.18 -15.91
C LYS A 349 -2.37 16.16 -17.05
N LYS A 350 -1.39 15.26 -17.14
CA LYS A 350 -1.35 14.23 -18.19
C LYS A 350 -2.54 13.26 -18.14
N THR A 351 -3.05 13.00 -16.95
CA THR A 351 -4.26 12.20 -16.81
C THR A 351 -5.51 12.94 -17.34
N LEU A 352 -5.63 14.23 -17.02
CA LEU A 352 -6.74 15.07 -17.50
C LEU A 352 -6.67 15.30 -19.02
N GLU A 353 -5.47 15.36 -19.59
CA GLU A 353 -5.25 15.45 -21.05
C GLU A 353 -5.49 14.12 -21.78
N GLY A 354 -5.86 13.06 -21.09
CA GLY A 354 -6.13 11.75 -21.68
C GLY A 354 -4.86 10.94 -22.00
N GLN A 355 -3.67 11.47 -21.71
CA GLN A 355 -2.40 10.76 -21.94
C GLN A 355 -2.17 9.64 -20.91
N LEU A 356 -2.87 9.71 -19.78
CA LEU A 356 -2.90 8.68 -18.75
C LEU A 356 -4.35 8.28 -18.52
N ASN A 357 -4.89 7.40 -19.34
CA ASN A 357 -6.26 6.93 -19.17
C ASN A 357 -6.50 6.34 -17.78
N LEU A 358 -7.51 6.84 -17.09
CA LEU A 358 -8.05 6.21 -15.91
C LEU A 358 -8.95 5.07 -16.39
N GLU A 359 -8.51 3.84 -16.22
CA GLU A 359 -9.36 2.69 -16.45
C GLU A 359 -10.51 2.75 -15.44
N HIS A 360 -11.73 2.61 -15.92
CA HIS A 360 -12.90 2.45 -15.06
C HIS A 360 -12.74 1.17 -14.23
N ALA A 361 -12.86 1.29 -12.91
CA ALA A 361 -12.74 0.19 -11.96
C ALA A 361 -13.97 -0.71 -12.01
#